data_b56926afeb6a9167f8df1e5db5147787
#
_entry.id   b56926afeb6a9167f8df1e5db5147787
#
_cell.length_a   1.000
_cell.length_b   1.000
_cell.length_c   1.000
_cell.angle_alpha   90.00
_cell.angle_beta   90.00
_cell.angle_gamma   90.00
#
_symmetry.space_group_name_H-M   'P 1'
#
loop_
_entity.id
_entity.type
_entity.pdbx_description
1 polymer ?
#
loop_
_entity_poly.entity_id
_entity_poly.type
_entity_poly.pdbx_seq_one_letter_code
_entity_poly.pdbx_strand_id
1 'polypeptide(L)'
;MPPVTMYSTQVCPYCVMAEKLLNKKGVTNLEKILIDRDPSQQEIMMTRTGRRTVPQIYIGDTHVGGYDDLVALDRAGKLDPLLA
;
A
#
# COMPACT_ATOMS: atom_id res chain seq x y z
N MET A 1 -0.18 3.52 -15.96
CA MET A 1 0.09 3.37 -14.53
C MET A 1 -0.28 1.97 -14.10
N PRO A 2 0.60 1.25 -13.39
CA PRO A 2 0.25 -0.07 -12.88
C PRO A 2 -0.83 0.02 -11.81
N PRO A 3 -1.56 -1.06 -11.54
CA PRO A 3 -2.54 -1.07 -10.47
C PRO A 3 -1.86 -0.90 -9.11
N VAL A 4 -2.48 -0.16 -8.21
CA VAL A 4 -1.96 0.06 -6.86
C VAL A 4 -2.96 -0.54 -5.87
N THR A 5 -2.47 -1.43 -5.01
CA THR A 5 -3.26 -2.14 -4.02
C THR A 5 -2.71 -1.86 -2.63
N MET A 6 -3.58 -1.65 -1.67
CA MET A 6 -3.18 -1.45 -0.28
C MET A 6 -4.04 -2.30 0.64
N TYR A 7 -3.38 -3.20 1.39
CA TYR A 7 -4.02 -3.87 2.52
C TYR A 7 -4.13 -2.87 3.67
N SER A 8 -5.33 -2.76 4.23
CA SER A 8 -5.67 -1.72 5.18
C SER A 8 -6.63 -2.24 6.23
N THR A 9 -6.99 -1.39 7.19
CA THR A 9 -8.08 -1.62 8.13
C THR A 9 -8.99 -0.39 8.14
N GLN A 10 -10.18 -0.53 8.74
CA GLN A 10 -11.16 0.58 8.78
C GLN A 10 -10.62 1.79 9.53
N VAL A 11 -9.83 1.57 10.58
CA VAL A 11 -9.21 2.63 11.37
C VAL A 11 -7.70 2.46 11.32
N CYS A 12 -7.03 3.21 10.45
CA CYS A 12 -5.60 3.10 10.26
C CYS A 12 -5.04 4.45 9.82
N PRO A 13 -4.51 5.26 10.76
CA PRO A 13 -3.94 6.57 10.41
C PRO A 13 -2.83 6.51 9.37
N TYR A 14 -1.94 5.52 9.46
CA TYR A 14 -0.86 5.36 8.46
C TYR A 14 -1.39 4.97 7.09
N CYS A 15 -2.48 4.21 7.04
CA CYS A 15 -3.13 3.89 5.77
C CYS A 15 -3.70 5.15 5.11
N VAL A 16 -4.30 6.04 5.91
CA VAL A 16 -4.80 7.32 5.41
C VAL A 16 -3.66 8.18 4.87
N MET A 17 -2.54 8.24 5.60
CA MET A 17 -1.36 9.00 5.17
C MET A 17 -0.78 8.43 3.88
N ALA A 18 -0.71 7.11 3.75
CA ALA A 18 -0.22 6.45 2.55
C ALA A 18 -1.14 6.75 1.36
N GLU A 19 -2.44 6.69 1.55
CA GLU A 19 -3.41 7.00 0.50
C GLU A 19 -3.27 8.44 0.03
N LYS A 20 -3.11 9.38 0.95
CA LYS A 20 -2.90 10.80 0.60
C LYS A 20 -1.66 10.99 -0.24
N LEU A 21 -0.56 10.34 0.11
CA LEU A 21 0.67 10.44 -0.68
C LEU A 21 0.47 9.86 -2.08
N LEU A 22 -0.16 8.70 -2.19
CA LEU A 22 -0.44 8.08 -3.48
C LEU A 22 -1.37 8.94 -4.33
N ASN A 23 -2.41 9.54 -3.73
CA ASN A 23 -3.30 10.46 -4.43
C ASN A 23 -2.55 11.69 -4.95
N LYS A 24 -1.63 12.22 -4.16
CA LYS A 24 -0.78 13.34 -4.56
C LYS A 24 0.09 12.98 -5.78
N LYS A 25 0.46 11.72 -5.91
CA LYS A 25 1.24 11.20 -7.04
C LYS A 25 0.38 10.83 -8.25
N GLY A 26 -0.91 11.06 -8.19
CA GLY A 26 -1.83 10.82 -9.31
C GLY A 26 -2.55 9.48 -9.29
N VAL A 27 -2.41 8.70 -8.21
CA VAL A 27 -3.16 7.45 -8.06
C VAL A 27 -4.60 7.79 -7.68
N THR A 28 -5.54 7.50 -8.59
CA THR A 28 -6.96 7.83 -8.40
C THR A 28 -7.84 6.62 -8.16
N ASN A 29 -7.34 5.42 -8.43
CA ASN A 29 -8.10 4.18 -8.35
C ASN A 29 -7.40 3.16 -7.46
N LEU A 30 -6.99 3.60 -6.28
CA LEU A 30 -6.36 2.74 -5.28
C LEU A 30 -7.33 1.64 -4.85
N GLU A 31 -6.93 0.38 -4.97
CA GLU A 31 -7.68 -0.74 -4.44
C GLU A 31 -7.31 -0.96 -2.98
N LYS A 32 -8.28 -0.79 -2.09
CA LYS A 32 -8.09 -1.03 -0.67
C LYS A 32 -8.73 -2.36 -0.27
N ILE A 33 -7.94 -3.21 0.37
CA ILE A 33 -8.41 -4.51 0.87
C ILE A 33 -8.42 -4.44 2.40
N LEU A 34 -9.62 -4.47 2.97
CA LEU A 34 -9.79 -4.33 4.42
C LEU A 34 -9.65 -5.68 5.10
N ILE A 35 -8.51 -5.91 5.73
CA ILE A 35 -8.19 -7.20 6.35
C ILE A 35 -8.93 -7.44 7.67
N ASP A 36 -9.45 -6.38 8.30
CA ASP A 36 -10.26 -6.51 9.50
C ASP A 36 -11.71 -6.92 9.20
N ARG A 37 -12.13 -6.80 7.95
CA ARG A 37 -13.44 -7.28 7.49
C ARG A 37 -13.40 -8.69 6.92
N ASP A 38 -12.22 -9.12 6.46
CA ASP A 38 -12.06 -10.42 5.81
C ASP A 38 -10.79 -11.08 6.32
N PRO A 39 -10.90 -11.99 7.32
CA PRO A 39 -9.73 -12.67 7.89
C PRO A 39 -8.93 -13.46 6.87
N SER A 40 -9.55 -13.95 5.80
CA SER A 40 -8.82 -14.66 4.74
C SER A 40 -7.84 -13.73 4.02
N GLN A 41 -8.19 -12.45 3.87
CA GLN A 41 -7.32 -11.46 3.27
C GLN A 41 -6.14 -11.11 4.17
N GLN A 42 -6.33 -11.14 5.49
CA GLN A 42 -5.22 -10.96 6.43
C GLN A 42 -4.19 -12.08 6.26
N GLU A 43 -4.65 -13.32 6.15
CA GLU A 43 -3.78 -14.48 5.95
C GLU A 43 -3.02 -14.39 4.62
N ILE A 44 -3.72 -13.99 3.55
CA ILE A 44 -3.11 -13.77 2.25
C ILE A 44 -2.02 -12.70 2.34
N MET A 45 -2.32 -11.57 2.99
CA MET A 45 -1.35 -10.50 3.18
C MET A 45 -0.09 -11.01 3.91
N MET A 46 -0.27 -11.72 5.01
CA MET A 46 0.85 -12.26 5.80
C MET A 46 1.69 -13.24 4.98
N THR A 47 1.05 -14.08 4.19
CA THR A 47 1.75 -15.03 3.33
C THR A 47 2.53 -14.33 2.22
N ARG A 48 1.92 -13.31 1.58
CA ARG A 48 2.56 -12.59 0.49
C ARG A 48 3.69 -11.69 0.96
N THR A 49 3.49 -10.97 2.07
CA THR A 49 4.40 -9.90 2.51
C THR A 49 5.38 -10.34 3.59
N GLY A 50 5.07 -11.39 4.33
CA GLY A 50 5.80 -11.77 5.52
C GLY A 50 5.57 -10.83 6.70
N ARG A 51 4.61 -9.92 6.60
CA ARG A 51 4.32 -8.89 7.62
C ARG A 51 2.88 -8.97 8.08
N ARG A 52 2.64 -8.50 9.31
CA ARG A 52 1.31 -8.46 9.93
C ARG A 52 0.73 -7.05 10.01
N THR A 53 1.52 -6.05 9.68
CA THR A 53 1.14 -4.64 9.86
C THR A 53 0.46 -4.09 8.62
N VAL A 54 -0.35 -3.06 8.80
CA VAL A 54 -0.95 -2.28 7.73
C VAL A 54 -0.47 -0.84 7.82
N PRO A 55 -0.35 -0.12 6.72
CA PRO A 55 -0.66 -0.56 5.36
C PRO A 55 0.40 -1.51 4.81
N GLN A 56 0.02 -2.35 3.85
CA GLN A 56 0.95 -3.07 2.99
C GLN A 56 0.58 -2.74 1.55
N ILE A 57 1.52 -2.18 0.81
CA ILE A 57 1.26 -1.54 -0.48
C ILE A 57 1.95 -2.33 -1.59
N TYR A 58 1.21 -2.56 -2.68
CA TYR A 58 1.73 -3.13 -3.91
C TYR A 58 1.52 -2.15 -5.06
N ILE A 59 2.55 -1.97 -5.87
CA ILE A 59 2.45 -1.26 -7.15
C ILE A 59 2.72 -2.31 -8.23
N GLY A 60 1.65 -2.72 -8.94
CA GLY A 60 1.71 -3.91 -9.76
C GLY A 60 2.11 -5.11 -8.90
N ASP A 61 3.15 -5.82 -9.30
CA ASP A 61 3.68 -6.96 -8.53
C ASP A 61 4.78 -6.57 -7.53
N THR A 62 5.13 -5.29 -7.46
CA THR A 62 6.19 -4.81 -6.58
C THR A 62 5.64 -4.55 -5.18
N HIS A 63 6.17 -5.28 -4.20
CA HIS A 63 5.84 -5.03 -2.79
C HIS A 63 6.64 -3.84 -2.28
N VAL A 64 5.94 -2.74 -2.02
CA VAL A 64 6.54 -1.54 -1.44
C VAL A 64 6.74 -1.71 0.06
N GLY A 65 5.70 -2.19 0.75
CA GLY A 65 5.70 -2.32 2.20
C GLY A 65 4.74 -1.34 2.86
N GLY A 66 5.13 -0.79 4.00
CA GLY A 66 4.30 0.13 4.77
C GLY A 66 4.48 1.59 4.35
N TYR A 67 3.92 2.47 5.17
CA TYR A 67 3.99 3.92 4.91
C TYR A 67 5.45 4.43 4.93
N ASP A 68 6.26 3.97 5.89
CA ASP A 68 7.66 4.40 5.97
C ASP A 68 8.44 3.98 4.73
N ASP A 69 8.19 2.78 4.23
CA ASP A 69 8.81 2.29 3.00
C ASP A 69 8.39 3.12 1.79
N LEU A 70 7.11 3.50 1.75
CA LEU A 70 6.58 4.36 0.67
C LEU A 70 7.25 5.73 0.68
N VAL A 71 7.38 6.34 1.85
CA VAL A 71 8.04 7.63 2.01
C VAL A 71 9.51 7.55 1.61
N ALA A 72 10.20 6.47 1.99
CA ALA A 72 11.60 6.26 1.64
C ALA A 72 11.79 6.19 0.12
N LEU A 73 10.91 5.47 -0.57
CA LEU A 73 10.94 5.41 -2.04
C LEU A 73 10.71 6.79 -2.67
N ASP A 74 9.76 7.54 -2.13
CA ASP A 74 9.45 8.88 -2.64
C ASP A 74 10.65 9.81 -2.49
N ARG A 75 11.27 9.81 -1.31
CA ARG A 75 12.45 10.65 -1.04
C ARG A 75 13.65 10.26 -1.90
N ALA A 76 13.78 9.00 -2.24
CA ALA A 76 14.86 8.50 -3.09
C ALA A 76 14.61 8.74 -4.59
N GLY A 77 13.44 9.29 -4.95
CA GLY A 77 13.06 9.50 -6.35
C GLY A 77 12.70 8.21 -7.08
N LYS A 78 12.39 7.14 -6.35
CA LYS A 78 12.11 5.81 -6.92
C LYS A 78 10.62 5.50 -7.00
N LEU A 79 9.77 6.30 -6.35
CA LEU A 79 8.33 6.06 -6.34
C LEU A 79 7.70 6.40 -7.70
N ASP A 80 8.03 7.57 -8.26
CA ASP A 80 7.45 8.00 -9.53
C ASP A 80 7.72 7.01 -10.67
N PRO A 81 8.95 6.46 -10.83
CA PRO A 81 9.17 5.43 -11.84
C PRO A 81 8.31 4.18 -11.65
N LEU A 82 8.04 3.77 -10.42
CA LEU A 82 7.19 2.61 -10.16
C LEU A 82 5.74 2.86 -10.57
N LEU A 83 5.29 4.11 -10.47
CA LEU A 83 3.92 4.50 -10.80
C LEU A 83 3.73 4.84 -12.29
N ALA A 84 4.82 4.97 -13.00
CA ALA A 84 4.78 5.37 -14.43
C ALA A 84 4.14 4.32 -15.33
#